data_477e03138221888dc8cb4fcb200d14fd
#
_entry.id   477e03138221888dc8cb4fcb200d14fd
#
_cell.length_a   1.000
_cell.length_b   1.000
_cell.length_c   1.000
_cell.angle_alpha   90.00
_cell.angle_beta   90.00
_cell.angle_gamma   90.00
#
_symmetry.space_group_name_H-M   'P 1'
#
loop_
_entity.id
_entity.type
_entity.pdbx_description
1 polymer ?
#
loop_
_entity_poly.entity_id
_entity_poly.type
_entity_poly.pdbx_seq_one_letter_code
_entity_poly.pdbx_strand_id
1 'polypeptide(L)'
;MTEHPSPSKLGLTDAELAVHPTVFANDVLKGQVIVVSGGAGGIGRAIAWLFARMGAHVAVVGRDGGKLDALVAQLAERSLKASAHVADIREADAVNALFDSIWTAQGRVDVLVNSAGGQFPQPAIDFSVKGWNAVINTNLNGTWYMMQAAAQRWRDHKHPGSIVNIVVVTTHGLYGIAHTIAARSGVIGLSRAVAVEWAPLNIRVNCVAPGAIETEGWNVYTPEARAAYPRSNPMMRVGSPWEVAEATVFLAGPSAKFVTGETLTVDGGGQLWGETWTTGKPAYFGGDDK
;
A
#
# COMPACT_ATOMS: atom_id res chain seq x y z
N MET A 1 -5.77 35.10 24.33
CA MET A 1 -5.60 33.65 24.31
C MET A 1 -5.92 33.23 22.88
N THR A 2 -4.91 33.06 22.05
CA THR A 2 -5.08 32.56 20.66
C THR A 2 -5.21 31.06 20.73
N GLU A 3 -6.40 30.55 20.43
CA GLU A 3 -6.63 29.10 20.25
C GLU A 3 -5.73 28.64 19.11
N HIS A 4 -4.76 27.80 19.43
CA HIS A 4 -4.04 27.03 18.42
C HIS A 4 -5.05 26.08 17.78
N PRO A 5 -5.22 26.10 16.46
CA PRO A 5 -6.07 25.11 15.80
C PRO A 5 -5.53 23.71 16.12
N SER A 6 -6.43 22.81 16.52
CA SER A 6 -6.12 21.38 16.71
C SER A 6 -5.37 20.88 15.48
N PRO A 7 -4.35 20.02 15.63
CA PRO A 7 -3.67 19.44 14.48
C PRO A 7 -4.71 18.79 13.58
N SER A 8 -4.79 19.24 12.32
CA SER A 8 -5.71 18.68 11.34
C SER A 8 -5.44 17.17 11.23
N LYS A 9 -6.47 16.38 11.50
CA LYS A 9 -6.41 14.93 11.47
C LYS A 9 -6.16 14.49 10.03
N LEU A 10 -5.01 13.88 9.77
CA LEU A 10 -4.65 13.37 8.45
C LEU A 10 -5.26 11.98 8.23
N GLY A 11 -5.81 11.75 7.04
CA GLY A 11 -6.37 10.46 6.62
C GLY A 11 -7.75 10.16 7.21
N LEU A 12 -8.28 8.96 6.91
CA LEU A 12 -9.57 8.48 7.37
C LEU A 12 -9.45 7.75 8.70
N THR A 13 -10.45 7.91 9.56
CA THR A 13 -10.60 7.15 10.81
C THR A 13 -11.17 5.77 10.55
N ASP A 14 -11.05 4.86 11.52
CA ASP A 14 -11.68 3.54 11.43
C ASP A 14 -13.21 3.64 11.37
N ALA A 15 -13.82 4.61 12.06
CA ALA A 15 -15.25 4.86 11.97
C ALA A 15 -15.69 5.28 10.56
N GLU A 16 -14.90 6.13 9.89
CA GLU A 16 -15.14 6.54 8.50
C GLU A 16 -14.90 5.37 7.54
N LEU A 17 -13.82 4.60 7.71
CA LEU A 17 -13.51 3.42 6.90
C LEU A 17 -14.59 2.34 7.00
N ALA A 18 -15.18 2.17 8.19
CA ALA A 18 -16.24 1.19 8.42
C ALA A 18 -17.48 1.39 7.56
N VAL A 19 -17.80 2.62 7.17
CA VAL A 19 -19.02 2.98 6.44
C VAL A 19 -18.74 3.66 5.10
N HIS A 20 -17.48 3.86 4.72
CA HIS A 20 -17.12 4.54 3.47
C HIS A 20 -17.78 3.86 2.26
N PRO A 21 -18.41 4.59 1.33
CA PRO A 21 -19.02 4.00 0.14
C PRO A 21 -18.01 3.19 -0.68
N THR A 22 -18.48 2.10 -1.29
CA THR A 22 -17.67 1.30 -2.23
C THR A 22 -18.58 0.73 -3.33
N VAL A 23 -17.98 0.46 -4.49
CA VAL A 23 -18.68 -0.16 -5.65
C VAL A 23 -18.63 -1.70 -5.60
N PHE A 24 -17.90 -2.28 -4.68
CA PHE A 24 -17.77 -3.74 -4.56
C PHE A 24 -18.89 -4.33 -3.70
N ALA A 25 -19.37 -5.50 -4.07
CA ALA A 25 -20.30 -6.29 -3.26
C ALA A 25 -19.61 -6.79 -1.97
N ASN A 26 -20.36 -6.81 -0.86
CA ASN A 26 -19.82 -7.14 0.48
C ASN A 26 -19.36 -8.61 0.64
N ASP A 27 -19.56 -9.46 -0.36
CA ASP A 27 -19.22 -10.88 -0.33
C ASP A 27 -18.28 -11.31 -1.46
N VAL A 28 -17.76 -10.37 -2.26
CA VAL A 28 -16.92 -10.65 -3.43
C VAL A 28 -15.63 -11.43 -3.09
N LEU A 29 -15.17 -11.32 -1.84
CA LEU A 29 -13.98 -12.03 -1.32
C LEU A 29 -14.33 -12.98 -0.17
N LYS A 30 -15.62 -13.37 -0.06
CA LYS A 30 -16.09 -14.25 1.00
C LYS A 30 -15.32 -15.58 1.03
N GLY A 31 -14.80 -15.91 2.23
CA GLY A 31 -14.06 -17.14 2.48
C GLY A 31 -12.60 -17.11 2.02
N GLN A 32 -12.12 -15.99 1.49
CA GLN A 32 -10.69 -15.78 1.21
C GLN A 32 -9.92 -15.33 2.46
N VAL A 33 -8.64 -15.68 2.50
CA VAL A 33 -7.68 -15.24 3.51
C VAL A 33 -6.66 -14.31 2.87
N ILE A 34 -6.55 -13.10 3.40
CA ILE A 34 -5.74 -12.04 2.82
C ILE A 34 -4.72 -11.56 3.84
N VAL A 35 -3.45 -11.62 3.47
CA VAL A 35 -2.34 -11.10 4.29
C VAL A 35 -2.05 -9.66 3.87
N VAL A 36 -2.07 -8.72 4.83
CA VAL A 36 -1.76 -7.30 4.58
C VAL A 36 -0.59 -6.89 5.46
N SER A 37 0.60 -6.77 4.88
CA SER A 37 1.75 -6.20 5.59
C SER A 37 1.62 -4.68 5.69
N GLY A 38 1.96 -4.10 6.86
CA GLY A 38 1.69 -2.69 7.14
C GLY A 38 0.20 -2.38 7.34
N GLY A 39 -0.60 -3.39 7.68
CA GLY A 39 -2.06 -3.32 7.71
C GLY A 39 -2.66 -2.43 8.80
N ALA A 40 -1.88 -1.99 9.81
CA ALA A 40 -2.39 -1.18 10.91
C ALA A 40 -2.25 0.34 10.72
N GLY A 41 -1.82 0.83 9.56
CA GLY A 41 -1.64 2.26 9.31
C GLY A 41 -1.87 2.70 7.88
N GLY A 42 -2.20 3.96 7.70
CA GLY A 42 -2.30 4.63 6.41
C GLY A 42 -3.11 3.85 5.36
N ILE A 43 -2.47 3.64 4.21
CA ILE A 43 -3.05 2.89 3.08
C ILE A 43 -3.36 1.44 3.47
N GLY A 44 -2.45 0.77 4.21
CA GLY A 44 -2.64 -0.63 4.60
C GLY A 44 -3.87 -0.83 5.49
N ARG A 45 -4.17 0.12 6.36
CA ARG A 45 -5.37 0.09 7.22
C ARG A 45 -6.65 0.21 6.38
N ALA A 46 -6.70 1.14 5.43
CA ALA A 46 -7.85 1.27 4.53
C ALA A 46 -8.06 0.00 3.69
N ILE A 47 -6.97 -0.60 3.21
CA ILE A 47 -7.01 -1.89 2.52
C ILE A 47 -7.57 -2.98 3.42
N ALA A 48 -7.08 -3.11 4.67
CA ALA A 48 -7.57 -4.12 5.61
C ALA A 48 -9.06 -3.97 5.89
N TRP A 49 -9.54 -2.74 6.09
CA TRP A 49 -10.96 -2.44 6.25
C TRP A 49 -11.79 -2.86 5.04
N LEU A 50 -11.36 -2.49 3.84
CA LEU A 50 -12.13 -2.80 2.63
C LEU A 50 -12.19 -4.30 2.38
N PHE A 51 -11.05 -5.02 2.49
CA PHE A 51 -11.04 -6.47 2.32
C PHE A 51 -11.93 -7.20 3.35
N ALA A 52 -11.89 -6.79 4.62
CA ALA A 52 -12.74 -7.37 5.65
C ALA A 52 -14.23 -7.14 5.34
N ARG A 53 -14.60 -5.94 4.89
CA ARG A 53 -15.98 -5.61 4.46
C ARG A 53 -16.43 -6.40 3.23
N MET A 54 -15.49 -6.84 2.37
CA MET A 54 -15.79 -7.72 1.23
C MET A 54 -15.89 -9.21 1.62
N GLY A 55 -15.90 -9.52 2.92
CA GLY A 55 -16.12 -10.87 3.44
C GLY A 55 -14.87 -11.73 3.63
N ALA A 56 -13.68 -11.17 3.42
CA ALA A 56 -12.42 -11.88 3.64
C ALA A 56 -12.08 -11.98 5.15
N HIS A 57 -11.26 -12.98 5.50
CA HIS A 57 -10.46 -12.96 6.72
C HIS A 57 -9.15 -12.20 6.46
N VAL A 58 -8.88 -11.13 7.21
CA VAL A 58 -7.68 -10.30 6.99
C VAL A 58 -6.65 -10.57 8.09
N ALA A 59 -5.51 -11.17 7.71
CA ALA A 59 -4.34 -11.31 8.57
C ALA A 59 -3.50 -10.02 8.46
N VAL A 60 -3.62 -9.13 9.45
CA VAL A 60 -2.87 -7.87 9.48
C VAL A 60 -1.50 -8.07 10.09
N VAL A 61 -0.45 -7.64 9.38
CA VAL A 61 0.95 -7.86 9.75
C VAL A 61 1.66 -6.55 9.99
N GLY A 62 2.43 -6.47 11.07
CA GLY A 62 3.23 -5.29 11.42
C GLY A 62 4.11 -5.53 12.63
N ARG A 63 4.89 -4.53 13.03
CA ARG A 63 5.81 -4.62 14.18
C ARG A 63 5.20 -4.18 15.51
N ASP A 64 4.15 -3.37 15.45
CA ASP A 64 3.47 -2.79 16.61
C ASP A 64 2.21 -3.60 16.92
N GLY A 65 2.34 -4.54 17.88
CA GLY A 65 1.24 -5.40 18.30
C GLY A 65 0.03 -4.62 18.80
N GLY A 66 0.24 -3.54 19.56
CA GLY A 66 -0.87 -2.73 20.09
C GLY A 66 -1.72 -2.09 18.99
N LYS A 67 -1.11 -1.61 17.91
CA LYS A 67 -1.86 -1.08 16.76
C LYS A 67 -2.59 -2.17 15.98
N LEU A 68 -1.99 -3.35 15.86
CA LEU A 68 -2.63 -4.48 15.19
C LEU A 68 -3.84 -4.96 15.98
N ASP A 69 -3.70 -5.14 17.29
CA ASP A 69 -4.78 -5.57 18.18
C ASP A 69 -5.93 -4.56 18.21
N ALA A 70 -5.62 -3.26 18.24
CA ALA A 70 -6.62 -2.20 18.18
C ALA A 70 -7.43 -2.26 16.88
N LEU A 71 -6.77 -2.46 15.73
CA LEU A 71 -7.47 -2.60 14.45
C LEU A 71 -8.35 -3.86 14.42
N VAL A 72 -7.83 -5.00 14.89
CA VAL A 72 -8.58 -6.26 14.92
C VAL A 72 -9.81 -6.12 15.81
N ALA A 73 -9.70 -5.46 16.97
CA ALA A 73 -10.83 -5.19 17.86
C ALA A 73 -11.91 -4.35 17.15
N GLN A 74 -11.53 -3.28 16.46
CA GLN A 74 -12.47 -2.42 15.72
C GLN A 74 -13.17 -3.16 14.57
N LEU A 75 -12.45 -4.03 13.85
CA LEU A 75 -13.05 -4.90 12.83
C LEU A 75 -14.04 -5.89 13.46
N ALA A 76 -13.70 -6.48 14.61
CA ALA A 76 -14.56 -7.41 15.33
C ALA A 76 -15.86 -6.76 15.84
N GLU A 77 -15.82 -5.49 16.29
CA GLU A 77 -17.02 -4.70 16.65
C GLU A 77 -18.03 -4.60 15.50
N ARG A 78 -17.58 -4.74 14.25
CA ARG A 78 -18.42 -4.75 13.04
C ARG A 78 -18.68 -6.18 12.53
N SER A 79 -18.38 -7.22 13.33
CA SER A 79 -18.50 -8.63 12.95
C SER A 79 -17.65 -9.01 11.72
N LEU A 80 -16.58 -8.27 11.45
CA LEU A 80 -15.61 -8.55 10.40
C LEU A 80 -14.50 -9.44 10.92
N LYS A 81 -13.92 -10.26 10.03
CA LYS A 81 -12.93 -11.28 10.41
C LYS A 81 -11.51 -10.76 10.19
N ALA A 82 -10.72 -10.72 11.24
CA ALA A 82 -9.30 -10.37 11.15
C ALA A 82 -8.48 -11.09 12.22
N SER A 83 -7.15 -11.15 12.02
CA SER A 83 -6.18 -11.62 12.99
C SER A 83 -4.93 -10.76 12.97
N ALA A 84 -4.33 -10.52 14.14
CA ALA A 84 -3.12 -9.74 14.32
C ALA A 84 -1.87 -10.64 14.30
N HIS A 85 -0.85 -10.25 13.55
CA HIS A 85 0.40 -10.97 13.43
C HIS A 85 1.60 -10.02 13.57
N VAL A 86 2.31 -10.13 14.67
CA VAL A 86 3.53 -9.33 14.91
C VAL A 86 4.69 -9.97 14.17
N ALA A 87 5.22 -9.30 13.17
CA ALA A 87 6.40 -9.73 12.43
C ALA A 87 7.18 -8.54 11.85
N ASP A 88 8.49 -8.67 11.80
CA ASP A 88 9.35 -7.77 11.03
C ASP A 88 9.62 -8.39 9.66
N ILE A 89 9.09 -7.78 8.62
CA ILE A 89 9.25 -8.30 7.24
C ILE A 89 10.70 -8.27 6.73
N ARG A 90 11.61 -7.59 7.44
CA ARG A 90 13.04 -7.55 7.11
C ARG A 90 13.77 -8.84 7.48
N GLU A 91 13.14 -9.69 8.29
CA GLU A 91 13.69 -10.95 8.81
C GLU A 91 13.04 -12.13 8.09
N ALA A 92 13.76 -12.75 7.15
CA ALA A 92 13.21 -13.80 6.27
C ALA A 92 12.66 -15.00 7.08
N ASP A 93 13.33 -15.39 8.17
CA ASP A 93 12.86 -16.49 9.03
C ASP A 93 11.54 -16.13 9.73
N ALA A 94 11.40 -14.89 10.21
CA ALA A 94 10.16 -14.42 10.81
C ALA A 94 9.01 -14.39 9.80
N VAL A 95 9.29 -14.02 8.54
CA VAL A 95 8.32 -14.06 7.45
C VAL A 95 7.90 -15.51 7.14
N ASN A 96 8.83 -16.45 7.10
CA ASN A 96 8.50 -17.87 6.88
C ASN A 96 7.61 -18.40 8.01
N ALA A 97 7.98 -18.18 9.28
CA ALA A 97 7.17 -18.58 10.43
C ALA A 97 5.77 -17.93 10.43
N LEU A 98 5.66 -16.69 10.00
CA LEU A 98 4.40 -15.98 9.83
C LEU A 98 3.46 -16.71 8.86
N PHE A 99 3.93 -17.03 7.65
CA PHE A 99 3.09 -17.72 6.66
C PHE A 99 2.72 -19.13 7.10
N ASP A 100 3.61 -19.87 7.77
CA ASP A 100 3.30 -21.18 8.33
C ASP A 100 2.21 -21.10 9.41
N SER A 101 2.29 -20.10 10.29
CA SER A 101 1.30 -19.82 11.32
C SER A 101 -0.09 -19.51 10.71
N ILE A 102 -0.14 -18.60 9.72
CA ILE A 102 -1.39 -18.22 9.06
C ILE A 102 -1.98 -19.43 8.32
N TRP A 103 -1.14 -20.17 7.59
CA TRP A 103 -1.59 -21.34 6.85
C TRP A 103 -2.16 -22.43 7.77
N THR A 104 -1.47 -22.68 8.90
CA THR A 104 -1.95 -23.64 9.92
C THR A 104 -3.29 -23.22 10.52
N ALA A 105 -3.47 -21.93 10.81
CA ALA A 105 -4.67 -21.42 11.45
C ALA A 105 -5.87 -21.31 10.48
N GLN A 106 -5.64 -20.95 9.22
CA GLN A 106 -6.69 -20.64 8.26
C GLN A 106 -6.84 -21.68 7.13
N GLY A 107 -5.89 -22.58 6.97
CA GLY A 107 -5.87 -23.61 5.94
C GLY A 107 -5.54 -23.08 4.53
N ARG A 108 -5.41 -21.77 4.35
CA ARG A 108 -5.15 -21.12 3.06
C ARG A 108 -4.64 -19.68 3.21
N VAL A 109 -4.03 -19.18 2.18
CA VAL A 109 -3.80 -17.76 1.90
C VAL A 109 -4.16 -17.55 0.42
N ASP A 110 -4.95 -16.56 0.09
CA ASP A 110 -5.40 -16.28 -1.29
C ASP A 110 -4.73 -15.05 -1.88
N VAL A 111 -4.50 -14.05 -1.05
CA VAL A 111 -3.95 -12.76 -1.47
C VAL A 111 -2.87 -12.31 -0.49
N LEU A 112 -1.79 -11.77 -1.03
CA LEU A 112 -0.80 -11.00 -0.29
C LEU A 112 -0.83 -9.54 -0.76
N VAL A 113 -1.00 -8.61 0.19
CA VAL A 113 -0.81 -7.18 -0.06
C VAL A 113 0.41 -6.69 0.69
N ASN A 114 1.41 -6.22 -0.04
CA ASN A 114 2.59 -5.60 0.52
C ASN A 114 2.41 -4.09 0.60
N SER A 115 1.92 -3.60 1.75
CA SER A 115 1.77 -2.17 2.05
C SER A 115 2.75 -1.67 3.12
N ALA A 116 3.52 -2.56 3.75
CA ALA A 116 4.58 -2.16 4.67
C ALA A 116 5.66 -1.36 3.93
N GLY A 117 6.08 -0.27 4.55
CA GLY A 117 7.12 0.59 4.01
C GLY A 117 7.36 1.80 4.87
N GLY A 118 8.37 2.57 4.51
CA GLY A 118 8.71 3.80 5.18
C GLY A 118 9.72 4.59 4.36
N GLN A 119 9.79 5.88 4.63
CA GLN A 119 10.73 6.81 4.02
C GLN A 119 10.96 8.01 4.93
N PHE A 120 12.00 8.74 4.67
CA PHE A 120 12.29 10.04 5.28
C PHE A 120 12.86 10.98 4.22
N PRO A 121 12.48 12.26 4.21
CA PRO A 121 13.00 13.21 3.23
C PRO A 121 14.39 13.69 3.63
N GLN A 122 15.35 13.56 2.71
CA GLN A 122 16.72 14.09 2.85
C GLN A 122 17.35 14.24 1.47
N PRO A 123 18.23 15.24 1.20
CA PRO A 123 19.03 15.27 -0.02
C PRO A 123 19.81 13.98 -0.20
N ALA A 124 19.79 13.43 -1.42
CA ALA A 124 20.39 12.11 -1.68
C ALA A 124 21.89 12.04 -1.38
N ILE A 125 22.60 13.17 -1.58
CA ILE A 125 24.04 13.27 -1.30
C ILE A 125 24.37 13.09 0.19
N ASP A 126 23.41 13.36 1.08
CA ASP A 126 23.60 13.30 2.53
C ASP A 126 23.08 11.99 3.15
N PHE A 127 22.61 11.02 2.35
CA PHE A 127 22.16 9.75 2.90
C PHE A 127 23.28 8.99 3.58
N SER A 128 23.09 8.65 4.85
CA SER A 128 23.95 7.68 5.50
C SER A 128 23.69 6.28 4.95
N VAL A 129 24.72 5.41 4.94
CA VAL A 129 24.58 3.98 4.59
C VAL A 129 23.49 3.31 5.43
N LYS A 130 23.41 3.62 6.73
CA LYS A 130 22.38 3.10 7.64
C LYS A 130 20.98 3.54 7.21
N GLY A 131 20.78 4.81 6.88
CA GLY A 131 19.49 5.35 6.44
C GLY A 131 19.05 4.77 5.10
N TRP A 132 19.98 4.69 4.14
CA TRP A 132 19.75 4.02 2.86
C TRP A 132 19.29 2.57 3.05
N ASN A 133 20.08 1.78 3.79
CA ASN A 133 19.80 0.35 4.03
C ASN A 133 18.49 0.14 4.78
N ALA A 134 18.11 1.02 5.71
CA ALA A 134 16.84 0.90 6.43
C ALA A 134 15.62 0.94 5.48
N VAL A 135 15.67 1.79 4.46
CA VAL A 135 14.59 1.89 3.46
C VAL A 135 14.66 0.74 2.46
N ILE A 136 15.84 0.41 1.94
CA ILE A 136 16.00 -0.73 1.02
C ILE A 136 15.57 -2.04 1.69
N ASN A 137 16.01 -2.29 2.93
CA ASN A 137 15.65 -3.51 3.63
C ASN A 137 14.16 -3.65 3.90
N THR A 138 13.47 -2.53 4.20
CA THR A 138 12.02 -2.59 4.41
C THR A 138 11.25 -2.65 3.09
N ASN A 139 11.53 -1.70 2.17
CA ASN A 139 10.67 -1.47 1.01
C ASN A 139 10.95 -2.44 -0.15
N LEU A 140 12.17 -2.99 -0.26
CA LEU A 140 12.55 -3.94 -1.31
C LEU A 140 12.74 -5.36 -0.75
N ASN A 141 13.72 -5.55 0.15
CA ASN A 141 14.04 -6.89 0.64
C ASN A 141 12.88 -7.51 1.42
N GLY A 142 12.24 -6.74 2.32
CA GLY A 142 11.07 -7.22 3.07
C GLY A 142 9.88 -7.55 2.18
N THR A 143 9.64 -6.73 1.14
CA THR A 143 8.62 -7.04 0.13
C THR A 143 8.94 -8.33 -0.61
N TRP A 144 10.20 -8.54 -1.00
CA TRP A 144 10.65 -9.77 -1.63
C TRP A 144 10.44 -10.99 -0.73
N TYR A 145 10.85 -10.94 0.54
CA TYR A 145 10.68 -12.07 1.47
C TYR A 145 9.21 -12.47 1.62
N MET A 146 8.32 -11.49 1.75
CA MET A 146 6.87 -11.73 1.80
C MET A 146 6.34 -12.39 0.51
N MET A 147 6.76 -11.89 -0.66
CA MET A 147 6.37 -12.44 -1.96
C MET A 147 6.85 -13.87 -2.13
N GLN A 148 8.12 -14.13 -1.83
CA GLN A 148 8.74 -15.44 -1.98
C GLN A 148 8.09 -16.46 -1.03
N ALA A 149 7.88 -16.11 0.24
CA ALA A 149 7.27 -16.98 1.23
C ALA A 149 5.83 -17.37 0.84
N ALA A 150 5.04 -16.41 0.34
CA ALA A 150 3.69 -16.68 -0.16
C ALA A 150 3.72 -17.62 -1.40
N ALA A 151 4.56 -17.31 -2.38
CA ALA A 151 4.66 -18.08 -3.62
C ALA A 151 5.11 -19.53 -3.37
N GLN A 152 6.05 -19.76 -2.44
CA GLN A 152 6.46 -21.10 -2.04
C GLN A 152 5.28 -21.92 -1.48
N ARG A 153 4.47 -21.34 -0.56
CA ARG A 153 3.30 -22.04 0.00
C ARG A 153 2.25 -22.32 -1.07
N TRP A 154 1.97 -21.36 -1.96
CA TRP A 154 1.03 -21.58 -3.06
C TRP A 154 1.50 -22.70 -4.00
N ARG A 155 2.78 -22.73 -4.37
CA ARG A 155 3.36 -23.82 -5.17
C ARG A 155 3.21 -25.17 -4.46
N ASP A 156 3.62 -25.25 -3.20
CA ASP A 156 3.68 -26.50 -2.43
C ASP A 156 2.29 -27.08 -2.14
N HIS A 157 1.30 -26.20 -1.93
CA HIS A 157 -0.11 -26.57 -1.74
C HIS A 157 -0.92 -26.59 -3.05
N LYS A 158 -0.32 -26.32 -4.21
CA LYS A 158 -1.01 -26.22 -5.51
C LYS A 158 -2.20 -25.26 -5.47
N HIS A 159 -2.06 -24.16 -4.75
CA HIS A 159 -3.09 -23.16 -4.53
C HIS A 159 -2.80 -21.92 -5.39
N PRO A 160 -3.81 -21.33 -6.08
CA PRO A 160 -3.61 -20.07 -6.79
C PRO A 160 -3.37 -18.91 -5.83
N GLY A 161 -2.67 -17.88 -6.28
CA GLY A 161 -2.38 -16.72 -5.47
C GLY A 161 -2.49 -15.38 -6.21
N SER A 162 -2.65 -14.31 -5.45
CA SER A 162 -2.58 -12.94 -5.99
C SER A 162 -1.72 -12.07 -5.09
N ILE A 163 -0.75 -11.38 -5.67
CA ILE A 163 0.10 -10.41 -4.97
C ILE A 163 -0.20 -9.02 -5.49
N VAL A 164 -0.41 -8.08 -4.57
CA VAL A 164 -0.49 -6.66 -4.89
C VAL A 164 0.53 -5.90 -4.05
N ASN A 165 1.50 -5.29 -4.71
CA ASN A 165 2.55 -4.49 -4.07
C ASN A 165 2.18 -3.01 -4.14
N ILE A 166 2.10 -2.34 -2.98
CA ILE A 166 1.93 -0.89 -2.93
C ILE A 166 3.31 -0.27 -3.14
N VAL A 167 3.47 0.44 -4.24
CA VAL A 167 4.74 1.07 -4.64
C VAL A 167 4.63 2.60 -4.60
N VAL A 168 5.24 3.31 -5.52
CA VAL A 168 5.14 4.76 -5.72
C VAL A 168 5.24 5.05 -7.22
N VAL A 169 4.74 6.19 -7.66
CA VAL A 169 5.00 6.67 -9.01
C VAL A 169 6.50 6.86 -9.21
N THR A 170 7.08 6.24 -10.24
CA THR A 170 8.52 6.25 -10.53
C THR A 170 8.87 6.80 -11.91
N THR A 171 7.88 7.38 -12.61
CA THR A 171 8.05 7.90 -13.98
C THR A 171 8.82 9.20 -14.04
N HIS A 172 8.93 9.90 -12.92
CA HIS A 172 9.75 11.10 -12.77
C HIS A 172 10.49 11.09 -11.43
N GLY A 173 11.54 11.92 -11.31
CA GLY A 173 12.31 12.04 -10.07
C GLY A 173 11.51 12.73 -8.96
N LEU A 174 11.67 12.25 -7.74
CA LEU A 174 11.12 12.87 -6.54
C LEU A 174 12.27 13.29 -5.61
N TYR A 175 12.36 14.59 -5.34
CA TYR A 175 13.41 15.13 -4.48
C TYR A 175 13.32 14.60 -3.05
N GLY A 176 14.46 14.26 -2.48
CA GLY A 176 14.59 13.90 -1.06
C GLY A 176 14.25 12.44 -0.71
N ILE A 177 13.82 11.61 -1.66
CA ILE A 177 13.43 10.21 -1.38
C ILE A 177 14.04 9.20 -2.37
N ALA A 178 15.27 9.45 -2.83
CA ALA A 178 15.93 8.59 -3.81
C ALA A 178 16.00 7.11 -3.40
N HIS A 179 16.21 6.81 -2.10
CA HIS A 179 16.16 5.43 -1.57
C HIS A 179 14.81 4.75 -1.78
N THR A 180 13.70 5.49 -1.61
CA THR A 180 12.36 4.96 -1.86
C THR A 180 12.12 4.72 -3.34
N ILE A 181 12.53 5.65 -4.21
CA ILE A 181 12.44 5.49 -5.67
C ILE A 181 13.22 4.25 -6.09
N ALA A 182 14.47 4.08 -5.64
CA ALA A 182 15.28 2.91 -5.95
C ALA A 182 14.59 1.61 -5.51
N ALA A 183 14.11 1.54 -4.25
CA ALA A 183 13.46 0.36 -3.70
C ALA A 183 12.17 0.01 -4.44
N ARG A 184 11.28 1.00 -4.67
CA ARG A 184 9.97 0.77 -5.31
C ARG A 184 10.09 0.49 -6.81
N SER A 185 11.05 1.11 -7.50
CA SER A 185 11.39 0.72 -8.89
C SER A 185 11.89 -0.73 -8.96
N GLY A 186 12.70 -1.15 -7.97
CA GLY A 186 13.12 -2.54 -7.81
C GLY A 186 11.92 -3.49 -7.62
N VAL A 187 10.94 -3.13 -6.80
CA VAL A 187 9.70 -3.93 -6.62
C VAL A 187 8.90 -4.02 -7.91
N ILE A 188 8.78 -2.93 -8.68
CA ILE A 188 8.07 -2.95 -9.98
C ILE A 188 8.79 -3.89 -10.96
N GLY A 189 10.11 -3.78 -11.08
CA GLY A 189 10.90 -4.67 -11.94
C GLY A 189 10.79 -6.12 -11.53
N LEU A 190 10.92 -6.40 -10.23
CA LEU A 190 10.76 -7.72 -9.64
C LEU A 190 9.35 -8.28 -9.91
N SER A 191 8.30 -7.48 -9.70
CA SER A 191 6.92 -7.91 -9.92
C SER A 191 6.67 -8.33 -11.37
N ARG A 192 7.24 -7.62 -12.34
CA ARG A 192 7.17 -7.98 -13.76
C ARG A 192 7.88 -9.30 -14.07
N ALA A 193 9.08 -9.49 -13.50
CA ALA A 193 9.85 -10.71 -13.70
C ALA A 193 9.11 -11.93 -13.16
N VAL A 194 8.68 -11.88 -11.90
CA VAL A 194 8.01 -13.03 -11.27
C VAL A 194 6.56 -13.22 -11.74
N ALA A 195 5.90 -12.19 -12.28
CA ALA A 195 4.59 -12.36 -12.91
C ALA A 195 4.65 -13.31 -14.10
N VAL A 196 5.74 -13.28 -14.88
CA VAL A 196 5.98 -14.23 -15.98
C VAL A 196 6.36 -15.61 -15.44
N GLU A 197 7.28 -15.66 -14.47
CA GLU A 197 7.81 -16.90 -13.93
C GLU A 197 6.76 -17.72 -13.16
N TRP A 198 5.88 -17.03 -12.40
CA TRP A 198 4.89 -17.70 -11.54
C TRP A 198 3.50 -17.84 -12.16
N ALA A 199 3.27 -17.32 -13.37
CA ALA A 199 1.99 -17.49 -14.07
C ALA A 199 1.59 -18.97 -14.26
N PRO A 200 2.52 -19.92 -14.60
CA PRO A 200 2.18 -21.34 -14.68
C PRO A 200 1.72 -21.95 -13.34
N LEU A 201 2.03 -21.30 -12.22
CA LEU A 201 1.56 -21.67 -10.88
C LEU A 201 0.19 -21.04 -10.53
N ASN A 202 -0.45 -20.33 -11.47
CA ASN A 202 -1.66 -19.53 -11.24
C ASN A 202 -1.47 -18.43 -10.19
N ILE A 203 -0.28 -17.84 -10.11
CA ILE A 203 0.04 -16.71 -9.25
C ILE A 203 0.09 -15.44 -10.10
N ARG A 204 -0.73 -14.45 -9.75
CA ARG A 204 -0.70 -13.10 -10.36
C ARG A 204 0.08 -12.15 -9.47
N VAL A 205 0.86 -11.26 -10.07
CA VAL A 205 1.65 -10.26 -9.34
C VAL A 205 1.47 -8.91 -9.99
N ASN A 206 0.91 -7.95 -9.26
CA ASN A 206 0.66 -6.60 -9.74
C ASN A 206 1.12 -5.55 -8.72
N CYS A 207 1.22 -4.32 -9.16
CA CYS A 207 1.55 -3.17 -8.32
C CYS A 207 0.41 -2.13 -8.36
N VAL A 208 0.22 -1.41 -7.26
CA VAL A 208 -0.50 -0.13 -7.23
C VAL A 208 0.52 0.96 -6.92
N ALA A 209 0.56 2.01 -7.75
CA ALA A 209 1.46 3.16 -7.61
C ALA A 209 0.66 4.40 -7.18
N PRO A 210 0.53 4.68 -5.87
CA PRO A 210 -0.13 5.87 -5.38
C PRO A 210 0.68 7.14 -5.66
N GLY A 211 -0.04 8.25 -5.90
CA GLY A 211 0.50 9.60 -5.85
C GLY A 211 0.51 10.19 -4.43
N ALA A 212 0.15 11.47 -4.31
CA ALA A 212 0.01 12.14 -3.02
C ALA A 212 -1.28 11.69 -2.33
N ILE A 213 -1.17 10.73 -1.40
CA ILE A 213 -2.28 10.16 -0.63
C ILE A 213 -2.22 10.64 0.82
N GLU A 214 -3.29 11.27 1.30
CA GLU A 214 -3.35 11.82 2.65
C GLU A 214 -3.43 10.71 3.71
N THR A 215 -2.36 10.56 4.47
CA THR A 215 -2.25 9.60 5.59
C THR A 215 -1.44 10.19 6.73
N GLU A 216 -1.45 9.51 7.89
CA GLU A 216 -0.58 9.84 9.03
C GLU A 216 0.92 9.82 8.66
N GLY A 217 1.29 9.09 7.59
CA GLY A 217 2.66 9.06 7.07
C GLY A 217 3.18 10.42 6.61
N TRP A 218 2.29 11.37 6.36
CA TRP A 218 2.69 12.75 5.99
C TRP A 218 3.30 13.57 7.13
N ASN A 219 3.26 13.08 8.36
CA ASN A 219 3.87 13.77 9.50
C ASN A 219 5.40 13.91 9.38
N VAL A 220 6.04 13.18 8.46
CA VAL A 220 7.47 13.33 8.15
C VAL A 220 7.77 14.54 7.26
N TYR A 221 6.76 15.17 6.66
CA TYR A 221 6.90 16.31 5.77
C TYR A 221 6.49 17.63 6.44
N THR A 222 7.10 18.71 5.99
CA THR A 222 6.75 20.05 6.52
C THR A 222 5.33 20.47 6.12
N PRO A 223 4.68 21.38 6.87
CA PRO A 223 3.37 21.90 6.50
C PRO A 223 3.33 22.51 5.10
N GLU A 224 4.41 23.24 4.72
CA GLU A 224 4.54 23.89 3.41
C GLU A 224 4.57 22.86 2.27
N ALA A 225 5.35 21.78 2.46
CA ALA A 225 5.39 20.69 1.48
C ALA A 225 4.01 20.06 1.32
N ARG A 226 3.29 19.80 2.43
CA ARG A 226 1.94 19.22 2.40
C ARG A 226 0.93 20.12 1.71
N ALA A 227 1.01 21.43 1.92
CA ALA A 227 0.13 22.41 1.27
C ALA A 227 0.28 22.46 -0.26
N ALA A 228 1.46 22.06 -0.78
CA ALA A 228 1.70 21.98 -2.23
C ALA A 228 1.15 20.69 -2.88
N TYR A 229 0.86 19.63 -2.14
CA TYR A 229 0.46 18.34 -2.70
C TYR A 229 -0.79 18.35 -3.56
N PRO A 230 -1.86 19.11 -3.28
CA PRO A 230 -3.00 19.21 -4.19
C PRO A 230 -2.66 19.67 -5.60
N ARG A 231 -1.57 20.46 -5.73
CA ARG A 231 -1.10 20.97 -7.02
C ARG A 231 -0.12 20.04 -7.73
N SER A 232 0.19 18.87 -7.18
CA SER A 232 1.11 17.91 -7.78
C SER A 232 0.48 17.04 -8.88
N ASN A 233 -0.81 17.23 -9.17
CA ASN A 233 -1.54 16.45 -10.15
C ASN A 233 -2.66 17.27 -10.82
N PRO A 234 -3.10 16.89 -12.05
CA PRO A 234 -4.14 17.63 -12.79
C PRO A 234 -5.52 17.61 -12.14
N MET A 235 -5.83 16.66 -11.26
CA MET A 235 -7.10 16.64 -10.52
C MET A 235 -7.13 17.67 -9.37
N MET A 236 -6.01 18.36 -9.11
CA MET A 236 -5.87 19.46 -8.14
C MET A 236 -6.33 19.10 -6.72
N ARG A 237 -6.15 17.84 -6.32
CA ARG A 237 -6.46 17.35 -4.98
C ARG A 237 -5.50 16.25 -4.58
N VAL A 238 -5.48 15.93 -3.31
CA VAL A 238 -4.84 14.73 -2.80
C VAL A 238 -5.78 13.53 -2.95
N GLY A 239 -5.21 12.33 -3.06
CA GLY A 239 -5.96 11.09 -3.01
C GLY A 239 -6.21 10.64 -1.56
N SER A 240 -7.23 9.84 -1.36
CA SER A 240 -7.52 9.19 -0.09
C SER A 240 -6.92 7.77 -0.03
N PRO A 241 -6.64 7.22 1.16
CA PRO A 241 -6.26 5.83 1.31
C PRO A 241 -7.31 4.85 0.76
N TRP A 242 -8.57 5.27 0.75
CA TRP A 242 -9.67 4.45 0.23
C TRP A 242 -9.60 4.25 -1.27
N GLU A 243 -9.26 5.29 -2.04
CA GLU A 243 -9.09 5.18 -3.51
C GLU A 243 -7.98 4.19 -3.88
N VAL A 244 -6.92 4.12 -3.07
CA VAL A 244 -5.86 3.11 -3.23
C VAL A 244 -6.35 1.72 -2.83
N ALA A 245 -7.17 1.61 -1.78
CA ALA A 245 -7.75 0.35 -1.34
C ALA A 245 -8.68 -0.24 -2.41
N GLU A 246 -9.52 0.57 -3.07
CA GLU A 246 -10.39 0.10 -4.16
C GLU A 246 -9.59 -0.43 -5.36
N ALA A 247 -8.52 0.26 -5.77
CA ALA A 247 -7.61 -0.23 -6.80
C ALA A 247 -6.93 -1.56 -6.41
N THR A 248 -6.59 -1.69 -5.13
CA THR A 248 -5.98 -2.91 -4.58
C THR A 248 -6.98 -4.08 -4.59
N VAL A 249 -8.23 -3.86 -4.19
CA VAL A 249 -9.30 -4.88 -4.25
C VAL A 249 -9.57 -5.31 -5.70
N PHE A 250 -9.59 -4.37 -6.65
CA PHE A 250 -9.72 -4.69 -8.07
C PHE A 250 -8.63 -5.66 -8.53
N LEU A 251 -7.35 -5.32 -8.30
CA LEU A 251 -6.22 -6.16 -8.73
C LEU A 251 -6.15 -7.51 -7.99
N ALA A 252 -6.54 -7.55 -6.73
CA ALA A 252 -6.55 -8.77 -5.93
C ALA A 252 -7.71 -9.69 -6.31
N GLY A 253 -8.85 -9.11 -6.64
CA GLY A 253 -10.13 -9.77 -6.79
C GLY A 253 -10.35 -10.49 -8.12
N PRO A 254 -11.57 -11.05 -8.29
CA PRO A 254 -11.94 -11.84 -9.46
C PRO A 254 -12.04 -11.01 -10.75
N SER A 255 -12.17 -9.69 -10.66
CA SER A 255 -12.26 -8.80 -11.84
C SER A 255 -10.93 -8.68 -12.59
N ALA A 256 -9.80 -8.98 -11.93
CA ALA A 256 -8.45 -8.87 -12.51
C ALA A 256 -7.82 -10.25 -12.82
N LYS A 257 -8.60 -11.30 -13.08
CA LYS A 257 -8.08 -12.65 -13.33
C LYS A 257 -7.13 -12.76 -14.53
N PHE A 258 -7.20 -11.83 -15.46
CA PHE A 258 -6.33 -11.77 -16.64
C PHE A 258 -5.33 -10.59 -16.58
N VAL A 259 -5.09 -10.05 -15.37
CA VAL A 259 -4.15 -8.95 -15.15
C VAL A 259 -3.00 -9.46 -14.27
N THR A 260 -1.77 -9.46 -14.82
CA THR A 260 -0.53 -9.76 -14.10
C THR A 260 0.64 -8.98 -14.69
N GLY A 261 1.61 -8.60 -13.87
CA GLY A 261 2.77 -7.77 -14.25
C GLY A 261 2.46 -6.29 -14.40
N GLU A 262 1.22 -5.85 -14.09
CA GLU A 262 0.77 -4.48 -14.28
C GLU A 262 1.11 -3.58 -13.08
N THR A 263 1.31 -2.31 -13.37
CA THR A 263 1.44 -1.24 -12.35
C THR A 263 0.31 -0.24 -12.55
N LEU A 264 -0.76 -0.38 -11.76
CA LEU A 264 -1.90 0.52 -11.80
C LEU A 264 -1.58 1.79 -11.01
N THR A 265 -1.55 2.92 -11.70
CA THR A 265 -1.29 4.22 -11.07
C THR A 265 -2.59 4.84 -10.53
N VAL A 266 -2.52 5.34 -9.27
CA VAL A 266 -3.62 6.02 -8.56
C VAL A 266 -3.07 7.35 -8.03
N ASP A 267 -2.93 8.34 -8.89
CA ASP A 267 -2.18 9.58 -8.62
C ASP A 267 -2.83 10.87 -9.12
N GLY A 268 -4.09 10.78 -9.57
CA GLY A 268 -4.78 11.94 -10.13
C GLY A 268 -4.17 12.46 -11.45
N GLY A 269 -3.41 11.61 -12.15
CA GLY A 269 -2.70 11.96 -13.39
C GLY A 269 -1.34 12.62 -13.16
N GLY A 270 -0.83 12.62 -11.93
CA GLY A 270 0.43 13.26 -11.58
C GLY A 270 1.61 12.76 -12.40
N GLN A 271 1.68 11.47 -12.74
CA GLN A 271 2.74 10.91 -13.58
C GLN A 271 2.75 11.42 -15.03
N LEU A 272 1.61 11.92 -15.52
CA LEU A 272 1.46 12.46 -16.87
C LEU A 272 1.72 13.96 -16.92
N TRP A 273 1.87 14.56 -15.77
CA TRP A 273 1.91 15.97 -15.56
C TRP A 273 3.33 16.52 -15.68
N GLY A 274 3.45 17.65 -16.36
CA GLY A 274 4.67 18.45 -16.46
C GLY A 274 4.30 19.92 -16.69
N GLU A 275 5.15 20.84 -16.29
CA GLU A 275 4.88 22.28 -16.41
C GLU A 275 5.09 22.86 -17.82
N THR A 276 5.13 22.01 -18.85
CA THR A 276 5.24 22.47 -20.25
C THR A 276 3.84 22.75 -20.82
N TRP A 277 3.56 24.02 -21.07
CA TRP A 277 2.27 24.49 -21.56
C TRP A 277 2.44 25.03 -22.98
N THR A 278 1.89 24.36 -23.98
CA THR A 278 2.00 24.76 -25.39
C THR A 278 1.15 25.97 -25.76
N THR A 279 0.07 26.22 -25.00
CA THR A 279 -0.88 27.32 -25.23
C THR A 279 -1.01 28.27 -24.04
N GLY A 280 -0.01 28.24 -23.14
CA GLY A 280 -0.06 28.95 -21.86
C GLY A 280 -0.71 28.14 -20.74
N LYS A 281 -0.37 28.47 -19.51
CA LYS A 281 -0.86 27.78 -18.31
C LYS A 281 -2.36 28.12 -18.09
N PRO A 282 -3.28 27.13 -18.06
CA PRO A 282 -4.68 27.42 -17.82
C PRO A 282 -4.91 28.06 -16.44
N ALA A 283 -5.88 28.96 -16.34
CA ALA A 283 -6.12 29.73 -15.13
C ALA A 283 -6.38 28.88 -13.87
N TYR A 284 -7.01 27.71 -14.00
CA TYR A 284 -7.28 26.81 -12.88
C TYR A 284 -6.02 26.12 -12.30
N PHE A 285 -4.89 26.15 -13.05
CA PHE A 285 -3.57 25.73 -12.55
C PHE A 285 -2.76 26.89 -11.98
N GLY A 286 -3.13 28.09 -12.31
CA GLY A 286 -2.50 29.35 -11.86
C GLY A 286 -3.10 29.86 -10.57
N GLY A 287 -3.29 29.05 -9.55
CA GLY A 287 -3.71 29.52 -8.22
C GLY A 287 -2.64 30.40 -7.61
N ASP A 288 -2.99 31.67 -7.37
CA ASP A 288 -2.37 32.64 -6.45
C ASP A 288 -0.86 32.86 -6.50
N ASP A 289 -0.30 33.21 -7.67
CA ASP A 289 0.81 34.14 -7.75
C ASP A 289 0.24 35.57 -7.70
N LYS A 290 -0.25 35.98 -6.51
CA LYS A 290 -0.51 37.39 -6.15
C LYS A 290 -0.01 37.64 -4.75
#